data_7fe7b7f36b18a82695e7a225b7b03a0b
#
_entry.id   7fe7b7f36b18a82695e7a225b7b03a0b
#
_cell.length_a   1.000
_cell.length_b   1.000
_cell.length_c   1.000
_cell.angle_alpha   90.00
_cell.angle_beta   90.00
_cell.angle_gamma   90.00
#
_symmetry.space_group_name_H-M   'P 1'
#
loop_
_entity.id
_entity.type
_entity.pdbx_description
1 polymer ?
#
loop_
_entity_poly.entity_id
_entity_poly.type
_entity_poly.pdbx_seq_one_letter_code
_entity_poly.pdbx_strand_id
1 'polypeptide(L)'
;MKLSAEQVVEVLRAAGESTRLRLLALLAAEELSVLELCRILDQSQPRVSRHLKLLAEAGLVERFPDGAWVFYRLAGKSSGRHLIGHALDLIDDADPAVRADADKLSQVRAERSTGAQAYFARNAARWNEIRSLYVDEAEVEAAILRAAGEGPFDEHVDLGAGAGRMLTLLGQRAGSALGLDLSQQMLNIARDEVAKAGLARCELRHGDIFATGLPGGCADLVTVHQVLHYLGDPAAAVAEAARLVAQDGLLLIADFAPHDHEFLREAHQHRRLGFEDAEIIPWLEAAGLRLENNIALPPSSDEGLTVKIWTARRPAAASIERSAA
;
A
#
# COMPACT_ATOMS: atom_id res chain seq x y z
N MET A 1 23.68 -1.55 11.66
CA MET A 1 24.28 -2.01 12.95
C MET A 1 24.95 -3.36 12.69
N LYS A 2 26.14 -3.66 13.25
CA LYS A 2 26.79 -4.97 13.08
C LYS A 2 26.22 -5.98 14.07
N LEU A 3 26.10 -7.26 13.68
CA LEU A 3 25.73 -8.39 14.53
C LEU A 3 26.96 -8.98 15.23
N SER A 4 26.80 -9.55 16.42
CA SER A 4 27.82 -10.43 17.00
C SER A 4 27.89 -11.75 16.21
N ALA A 5 28.99 -12.49 16.34
CA ALA A 5 29.14 -13.82 15.74
C ALA A 5 28.01 -14.78 16.15
N GLU A 6 27.61 -14.73 17.42
CA GLU A 6 26.54 -15.56 17.98
C GLU A 6 25.18 -15.20 17.30
N GLN A 7 24.84 -13.91 17.18
CA GLN A 7 23.64 -13.45 16.51
C GLN A 7 23.62 -13.86 15.02
N VAL A 8 24.77 -13.80 14.33
CA VAL A 8 24.88 -14.30 12.95
C VAL A 8 24.53 -15.78 12.87
N VAL A 9 25.09 -16.59 13.79
CA VAL A 9 24.81 -18.03 13.84
C VAL A 9 23.34 -18.31 14.13
N GLU A 10 22.69 -17.55 15.03
CA GLU A 10 21.25 -17.69 15.30
C GLU A 10 20.41 -17.40 14.08
N VAL A 11 20.68 -16.30 13.36
CA VAL A 11 19.99 -15.94 12.12
C VAL A 11 20.15 -17.04 11.07
N LEU A 12 21.37 -17.53 10.86
CA LEU A 12 21.64 -18.58 9.87
C LEU A 12 20.97 -19.92 10.26
N ARG A 13 20.95 -20.28 11.55
CA ARG A 13 20.23 -21.46 12.03
C ARG A 13 18.72 -21.33 11.86
N ALA A 14 18.17 -20.13 12.12
CA ALA A 14 16.75 -19.87 11.92
C ALA A 14 16.36 -19.95 10.45
N ALA A 15 17.16 -19.47 9.51
CA ALA A 15 16.91 -19.53 8.08
C ALA A 15 17.27 -20.89 7.44
N GLY A 16 18.23 -21.62 8.00
CA GLY A 16 18.90 -22.80 7.41
C GLY A 16 18.02 -24.07 7.36
N GLU A 17 16.79 -23.95 6.84
CA GLU A 17 15.90 -25.07 6.53
C GLU A 17 15.04 -24.68 5.32
N SER A 18 14.77 -25.61 4.41
CA SER A 18 14.21 -25.33 3.10
C SER A 18 12.85 -24.61 3.17
N THR A 19 11.94 -25.04 4.04
CA THR A 19 10.64 -24.39 4.19
C THR A 19 10.77 -22.97 4.75
N ARG A 20 11.69 -22.74 5.70
CA ARG A 20 11.90 -21.42 6.27
C ARG A 20 12.53 -20.46 5.28
N LEU A 21 13.46 -20.94 4.45
CA LEU A 21 14.05 -20.13 3.39
C LEU A 21 12.99 -19.72 2.35
N ARG A 22 12.10 -20.64 1.95
CA ARG A 22 10.96 -20.37 1.07
C ARG A 22 9.98 -19.38 1.69
N LEU A 23 9.67 -19.52 2.99
CA LEU A 23 8.84 -18.54 3.72
C LEU A 23 9.46 -17.14 3.69
N LEU A 24 10.76 -17.03 3.93
CA LEU A 24 11.49 -15.77 3.88
C LEU A 24 11.46 -15.16 2.48
N ALA A 25 11.63 -15.95 1.42
CA ALA A 25 11.54 -15.49 0.04
C ALA A 25 10.14 -14.96 -0.30
N LEU A 26 9.08 -15.68 0.10
CA LEU A 26 7.70 -15.25 -0.08
C LEU A 26 7.39 -13.94 0.67
N LEU A 27 7.83 -13.85 1.93
CA LEU A 27 7.62 -12.66 2.77
C LEU A 27 8.55 -11.49 2.40
N ALA A 28 9.59 -11.74 1.61
CA ALA A 28 10.38 -10.67 0.98
C ALA A 28 9.62 -10.01 -0.17
N ALA A 29 8.74 -10.75 -0.84
CA ALA A 29 7.95 -10.27 -1.96
C ALA A 29 6.69 -9.49 -1.52
N GLU A 30 6.01 -9.92 -0.44
CA GLU A 30 4.82 -9.23 0.09
C GLU A 30 4.39 -9.76 1.46
N GLU A 31 3.46 -9.03 2.10
CA GLU A 31 2.78 -9.49 3.31
C GLU A 31 1.77 -10.60 2.99
N LEU A 32 1.84 -11.72 3.73
CA LEU A 32 0.99 -12.89 3.51
C LEU A 32 0.35 -13.37 4.80
N SER A 33 -0.91 -13.80 4.71
CA SER A 33 -1.57 -14.50 5.80
C SER A 33 -1.06 -15.94 5.94
N VAL A 34 -1.25 -16.53 7.13
CA VAL A 34 -0.90 -17.94 7.36
C VAL A 34 -1.57 -18.87 6.37
N LEU A 35 -2.84 -18.62 6.04
CA LEU A 35 -3.61 -19.46 5.12
C LEU A 35 -3.05 -19.40 3.69
N GLU A 36 -2.65 -18.22 3.24
CA GLU A 36 -2.02 -18.03 1.94
C GLU A 36 -0.66 -18.74 1.88
N LEU A 37 0.16 -18.59 2.91
CA LEU A 37 1.42 -19.32 3.02
C LEU A 37 1.23 -20.83 3.01
N CYS A 38 0.19 -21.35 3.67
CA CYS A 38 -0.16 -22.79 3.61
C CYS A 38 -0.50 -23.24 2.19
N ARG A 39 -1.29 -22.44 1.46
CA ARG A 39 -1.68 -22.73 0.07
C ARG A 39 -0.47 -22.70 -0.86
N ILE A 40 0.38 -21.68 -0.76
CA ILE A 40 1.56 -21.52 -1.63
C ILE A 40 2.54 -22.67 -1.39
N LEU A 41 2.85 -22.97 -0.13
CA LEU A 41 3.82 -24.02 0.21
C LEU A 41 3.27 -25.45 0.13
N ASP A 42 1.94 -25.60 -0.03
CA ASP A 42 1.24 -26.87 0.05
C ASP A 42 1.53 -27.61 1.37
N GLN A 43 1.41 -26.88 2.48
CA GLN A 43 1.70 -27.40 3.81
C GLN A 43 0.56 -27.08 4.79
N SER A 44 0.42 -27.94 5.81
CA SER A 44 -0.57 -27.74 6.86
C SER A 44 -0.26 -26.52 7.74
N GLN A 45 -1.32 -25.86 8.22
CA GLN A 45 -1.21 -24.68 9.07
C GLN A 45 -0.34 -24.90 10.34
N PRO A 46 -0.44 -26.02 11.07
CA PRO A 46 0.43 -26.26 12.23
C PRO A 46 1.91 -26.28 11.87
N ARG A 47 2.26 -26.84 10.71
CA ARG A 47 3.65 -26.88 10.23
C ARG A 47 4.16 -25.51 9.84
N VAL A 48 3.42 -24.76 9.03
CA VAL A 48 3.76 -23.38 8.63
C VAL A 48 3.87 -22.48 9.86
N SER A 49 2.89 -22.53 10.77
CA SER A 49 2.91 -21.73 12.00
C SER A 49 4.13 -22.00 12.88
N ARG A 50 4.59 -23.28 12.96
CA ARG A 50 5.79 -23.63 13.70
C ARG A 50 7.05 -23.00 13.09
N HIS A 51 7.18 -23.02 11.76
CA HIS A 51 8.30 -22.39 11.05
C HIS A 51 8.26 -20.87 11.22
N LEU A 52 7.09 -20.24 11.07
CA LEU A 52 6.91 -18.81 11.26
C LEU A 52 7.26 -18.36 12.69
N LYS A 53 6.89 -19.17 13.70
CA LYS A 53 7.27 -18.90 15.10
C LYS A 53 8.78 -18.85 15.28
N LEU A 54 9.52 -19.83 14.74
CA LEU A 54 10.99 -19.86 14.82
C LEU A 54 11.63 -18.66 14.12
N LEU A 55 11.09 -18.25 12.97
CA LEU A 55 11.55 -17.07 12.24
C LEU A 55 11.26 -15.77 13.02
N ALA A 56 10.10 -15.68 13.67
CA ALA A 56 9.73 -14.53 14.49
C ALA A 56 10.60 -14.42 15.75
N GLU A 57 10.87 -15.55 16.43
CA GLU A 57 11.77 -15.61 17.59
C GLU A 57 13.21 -15.18 17.25
N ALA A 58 13.65 -15.44 16.01
CA ALA A 58 14.93 -14.97 15.48
C ALA A 58 14.88 -13.53 14.95
N GLY A 59 13.75 -12.83 15.03
CA GLY A 59 13.58 -11.46 14.54
C GLY A 59 13.71 -11.30 13.02
N LEU A 60 13.41 -12.36 12.24
CA LEU A 60 13.48 -12.35 10.79
C LEU A 60 12.13 -12.02 10.14
N VAL A 61 11.03 -12.32 10.82
CA VAL A 61 9.68 -11.99 10.39
C VAL A 61 8.92 -11.32 11.53
N GLU A 62 8.00 -10.46 11.16
CA GLU A 62 7.05 -9.83 12.06
C GLU A 62 5.69 -10.48 11.89
N ARG A 63 5.05 -10.79 13.00
CA ARG A 63 3.69 -11.26 13.09
C ARG A 63 2.82 -10.10 13.52
N PHE A 64 1.78 -9.77 12.75
CA PHE A 64 0.81 -8.78 13.17
C PHE A 64 -0.62 -9.31 12.98
N PRO A 65 -1.46 -9.14 13.98
CA PRO A 65 -2.89 -9.42 13.84
C PRO A 65 -3.54 -8.28 13.06
N ASP A 66 -4.54 -8.63 12.26
CA ASP A 66 -5.41 -7.68 11.59
C ASP A 66 -6.82 -8.28 11.64
N GLY A 67 -7.62 -7.86 12.62
CA GLY A 67 -8.86 -8.50 12.99
C GLY A 67 -8.71 -9.98 13.31
N ALA A 68 -9.55 -10.82 12.73
CA ALA A 68 -9.47 -12.28 12.88
C ALA A 68 -8.32 -12.93 12.10
N TRP A 69 -7.61 -12.18 11.28
CA TRP A 69 -6.53 -12.68 10.43
C TRP A 69 -5.17 -12.41 11.06
N VAL A 70 -4.20 -13.26 10.72
CA VAL A 70 -2.81 -13.09 11.13
C VAL A 70 -1.94 -13.04 9.89
N PHE A 71 -1.28 -11.91 9.72
CA PHE A 71 -0.33 -11.66 8.65
C PHE A 71 1.11 -11.75 9.13
N TYR A 72 2.00 -11.99 8.18
CA TYR A 72 3.44 -12.00 8.36
C TYR A 72 4.10 -11.17 7.28
N ARG A 73 5.21 -10.53 7.65
CA ARG A 73 6.11 -9.81 6.74
C ARG A 73 7.55 -10.01 7.19
N LEU A 74 8.52 -9.70 6.32
CA LEU A 74 9.90 -9.61 6.77
C LEU A 74 10.02 -8.52 7.84
N ALA A 75 10.79 -8.80 8.88
CA ALA A 75 11.10 -7.80 9.91
C ALA A 75 11.74 -6.56 9.29
N GLY A 76 11.44 -5.37 9.86
CA GLY A 76 11.93 -4.09 9.38
C GLY A 76 13.45 -4.01 9.21
N LYS A 77 14.05 -2.82 9.13
CA LYS A 77 15.50 -2.62 8.90
C LYS A 77 16.34 -3.18 10.04
N SER A 78 16.55 -4.51 10.07
CA SER A 78 17.45 -5.19 11.02
C SER A 78 18.69 -5.72 10.30
N SER A 79 19.79 -5.86 11.04
CA SER A 79 21.02 -6.48 10.48
C SER A 79 20.80 -7.93 10.06
N GLY A 80 19.90 -8.65 10.73
CA GLY A 80 19.50 -10.00 10.34
C GLY A 80 18.79 -10.02 8.98
N ARG A 81 17.92 -9.04 8.71
CA ARG A 81 17.27 -8.89 7.40
C ARG A 81 18.27 -8.66 6.27
N HIS A 82 19.31 -7.83 6.48
CA HIS A 82 20.35 -7.63 5.46
C HIS A 82 21.09 -8.92 5.15
N LEU A 83 21.44 -9.72 6.17
CA LEU A 83 22.09 -11.00 5.97
C LEU A 83 21.21 -11.97 5.16
N ILE A 84 19.92 -12.04 5.50
CA ILE A 84 18.97 -12.89 4.79
C ILE A 84 18.68 -12.36 3.40
N GLY A 85 18.58 -11.05 3.19
CA GLY A 85 18.43 -10.46 1.86
C GLY A 85 19.52 -10.93 0.92
N HIS A 86 20.80 -10.82 1.31
CA HIS A 86 21.90 -11.34 0.52
C HIS A 86 21.85 -12.86 0.29
N ALA A 87 21.36 -13.63 1.27
CA ALA A 87 21.20 -15.07 1.08
C ALA A 87 20.09 -15.40 0.09
N LEU A 88 18.98 -14.62 0.06
CA LEU A 88 17.90 -14.77 -0.90
C LEU A 88 18.33 -14.37 -2.32
N ASP A 89 19.16 -13.33 -2.45
CA ASP A 89 19.72 -12.88 -3.74
C ASP A 89 20.63 -13.93 -4.41
N LEU A 90 21.12 -14.91 -3.66
CA LEU A 90 21.94 -16.02 -4.17
C LEU A 90 21.11 -17.22 -4.63
N ILE A 91 19.82 -17.21 -4.41
CA ILE A 91 18.95 -18.32 -4.84
C ILE A 91 18.75 -18.21 -6.35
N ASP A 92 18.93 -19.33 -7.04
CA ASP A 92 18.66 -19.40 -8.49
C ASP A 92 17.15 -19.30 -8.74
N ASP A 93 16.75 -18.29 -9.50
CA ASP A 93 15.35 -18.10 -9.93
C ASP A 93 14.82 -19.29 -10.75
N ALA A 94 15.72 -20.12 -11.29
CA ALA A 94 15.36 -21.34 -12.00
C ALA A 94 15.12 -22.55 -11.08
N ASP A 95 15.37 -22.44 -9.76
CA ASP A 95 15.09 -23.51 -8.82
C ASP A 95 13.62 -23.92 -8.89
N PRO A 96 13.31 -25.22 -9.06
CA PRO A 96 11.93 -25.69 -9.25
C PRO A 96 11.00 -25.35 -8.09
N ALA A 97 11.48 -25.34 -6.85
CA ALA A 97 10.65 -24.99 -5.69
C ALA A 97 10.36 -23.49 -5.64
N VAL A 98 11.35 -22.65 -5.96
CA VAL A 98 11.20 -21.19 -6.02
C VAL A 98 10.22 -20.80 -7.12
N ARG A 99 10.34 -21.40 -8.31
CA ARG A 99 9.39 -21.18 -9.42
C ARG A 99 7.96 -21.59 -9.05
N ALA A 100 7.79 -22.79 -8.47
CA ALA A 100 6.48 -23.25 -8.06
C ALA A 100 5.83 -22.33 -7.01
N ASP A 101 6.61 -21.77 -6.09
CA ASP A 101 6.14 -20.82 -5.11
C ASP A 101 5.77 -19.47 -5.76
N ALA A 102 6.57 -18.97 -6.69
CA ALA A 102 6.29 -17.75 -7.43
C ALA A 102 5.01 -17.88 -8.28
N ASP A 103 4.82 -19.03 -8.95
CA ASP A 103 3.60 -19.32 -9.71
C ASP A 103 2.36 -19.33 -8.82
N LYS A 104 2.41 -19.99 -7.66
CA LYS A 104 1.32 -20.03 -6.70
C LYS A 104 1.06 -18.66 -6.05
N LEU A 105 2.09 -17.90 -5.76
CA LEU A 105 1.97 -16.51 -5.30
C LEU A 105 1.26 -15.65 -6.34
N SER A 106 1.63 -15.79 -7.60
CA SER A 106 0.97 -15.10 -8.72
C SER A 106 -0.52 -15.48 -8.84
N GLN A 107 -0.86 -16.76 -8.63
CA GLN A 107 -2.26 -17.22 -8.59
C GLN A 107 -3.03 -16.58 -7.43
N VAL A 108 -2.44 -16.57 -6.22
CA VAL A 108 -3.05 -15.90 -5.05
C VAL A 108 -3.29 -14.42 -5.32
N ARG A 109 -2.32 -13.73 -5.93
CA ARG A 109 -2.47 -12.32 -6.34
C ARG A 109 -3.59 -12.13 -7.36
N ALA A 110 -3.64 -12.98 -8.38
CA ALA A 110 -4.68 -12.93 -9.41
C ALA A 110 -6.09 -13.18 -8.83
N GLU A 111 -6.26 -14.15 -7.95
CA GLU A 111 -7.53 -14.42 -7.28
C GLU A 111 -8.00 -13.20 -6.45
N ARG A 112 -7.09 -12.57 -5.70
CA ARG A 112 -7.39 -11.35 -4.93
C ARG A 112 -7.81 -10.21 -5.85
N SER A 113 -7.02 -9.93 -6.89
CA SER A 113 -7.31 -8.89 -7.86
C SER A 113 -8.65 -9.12 -8.57
N THR A 114 -8.90 -10.35 -9.01
CA THR A 114 -10.17 -10.72 -9.66
C THR A 114 -11.36 -10.55 -8.70
N GLY A 115 -11.22 -10.94 -7.44
CA GLY A 115 -12.24 -10.76 -6.41
C GLY A 115 -12.58 -9.28 -6.18
N ALA A 116 -11.56 -8.44 -6.00
CA ALA A 116 -11.72 -7.01 -5.83
C ALA A 116 -12.31 -6.36 -7.09
N GLN A 117 -11.79 -6.67 -8.28
CA GLN A 117 -12.33 -6.15 -9.54
C GLN A 117 -13.80 -6.53 -9.75
N ALA A 118 -14.17 -7.81 -9.49
CA ALA A 118 -15.55 -8.25 -9.59
C ALA A 118 -16.47 -7.55 -8.58
N TYR A 119 -15.97 -7.28 -7.37
CA TYR A 119 -16.68 -6.48 -6.37
C TYR A 119 -16.91 -5.05 -6.86
N PHE A 120 -15.86 -4.35 -7.30
CA PHE A 120 -15.97 -3.01 -7.83
C PHE A 120 -16.88 -2.92 -9.05
N ALA A 121 -16.76 -3.88 -9.97
CA ALA A 121 -17.63 -3.94 -11.15
C ALA A 121 -19.11 -4.09 -10.80
N ARG A 122 -19.46 -4.92 -9.81
CA ARG A 122 -20.85 -5.10 -9.37
C ARG A 122 -21.41 -3.89 -8.62
N ASN A 123 -20.58 -3.17 -7.90
CA ASN A 123 -20.99 -2.08 -7.01
C ASN A 123 -20.74 -0.69 -7.60
N ALA A 124 -20.15 -0.60 -8.79
CA ALA A 124 -19.73 0.66 -9.39
C ALA A 124 -20.86 1.71 -9.44
N ALA A 125 -22.08 1.32 -9.85
CA ALA A 125 -23.23 2.23 -9.91
C ALA A 125 -23.69 2.78 -8.55
N ARG A 126 -23.35 2.09 -7.45
CA ARG A 126 -23.70 2.48 -6.08
C ARG A 126 -22.48 2.84 -5.25
N TRP A 127 -21.33 3.04 -5.90
CA TRP A 127 -20.07 3.21 -5.20
C TRP A 127 -20.08 4.39 -4.22
N ASN A 128 -20.66 5.52 -4.63
CA ASN A 128 -20.75 6.70 -3.77
C ASN A 128 -21.61 6.45 -2.53
N GLU A 129 -22.69 5.66 -2.65
CA GLU A 129 -23.53 5.26 -1.51
C GLU A 129 -22.73 4.35 -0.56
N ILE A 130 -22.02 3.37 -1.09
CA ILE A 130 -21.23 2.41 -0.28
C ILE A 130 -20.13 3.15 0.47
N ARG A 131 -19.42 4.06 -0.18
CA ARG A 131 -18.34 4.84 0.42
C ARG A 131 -18.83 5.71 1.57
N SER A 132 -20.02 6.31 1.45
CA SER A 132 -20.60 7.19 2.47
C SER A 132 -21.24 6.47 3.65
N LEU A 133 -21.35 5.13 3.63
CA LEU A 133 -22.04 4.38 4.69
C LEU A 133 -21.40 4.54 6.08
N TYR A 134 -20.08 4.72 6.13
CA TYR A 134 -19.31 4.63 7.39
C TYR A 134 -18.49 5.88 7.69
N VAL A 135 -18.50 6.89 6.83
CA VAL A 135 -17.71 8.12 6.97
C VAL A 135 -18.55 9.36 6.62
N ASP A 136 -18.28 10.47 7.30
CA ASP A 136 -18.78 11.78 6.87
C ASP A 136 -17.89 12.30 5.72
N GLU A 137 -18.31 12.05 4.48
CA GLU A 137 -17.55 12.43 3.31
C GLU A 137 -17.27 13.92 3.22
N ALA A 138 -18.22 14.77 3.61
CA ALA A 138 -18.06 16.22 3.54
C ALA A 138 -16.95 16.69 4.47
N GLU A 139 -16.85 16.11 5.67
CA GLU A 139 -15.78 16.41 6.63
C GLU A 139 -14.42 15.91 6.13
N VAL A 140 -14.38 14.68 5.61
CA VAL A 140 -13.17 14.08 5.04
C VAL A 140 -12.66 14.91 3.86
N GLU A 141 -13.52 15.29 2.93
CA GLU A 141 -13.17 16.11 1.78
C GLU A 141 -12.67 17.50 2.17
N ALA A 142 -13.33 18.14 3.13
CA ALA A 142 -12.87 19.42 3.66
C ALA A 142 -11.48 19.30 4.31
N ALA A 143 -11.21 18.18 5.00
CA ALA A 143 -9.89 17.92 5.58
C ALA A 143 -8.83 17.63 4.51
N ILE A 144 -9.17 16.87 3.48
CA ILE A 144 -8.29 16.63 2.33
C ILE A 144 -7.93 17.93 1.63
N LEU A 145 -8.91 18.78 1.36
CA LEU A 145 -8.71 20.09 0.72
C LEU A 145 -7.76 21.00 1.53
N ARG A 146 -7.89 20.98 2.87
CA ARG A 146 -6.99 21.73 3.77
C ARG A 146 -5.60 21.12 3.79
N ALA A 147 -5.50 19.79 3.86
CA ALA A 147 -4.22 19.07 3.94
C ALA A 147 -3.42 19.15 2.63
N ALA A 148 -4.09 19.13 1.48
CA ALA A 148 -3.46 19.33 0.18
C ALA A 148 -2.95 20.77 -0.02
N GLY A 149 -3.57 21.77 0.62
CA GLY A 149 -3.27 23.19 0.41
C GLY A 149 -4.00 23.78 -0.80
N GLU A 150 -3.79 25.05 -1.06
CA GLU A 150 -4.55 25.77 -2.10
C GLU A 150 -4.05 25.55 -3.53
N GLY A 151 -2.83 24.98 -3.69
CA GLY A 151 -2.19 24.84 -4.98
C GLY A 151 -1.63 26.21 -5.47
N PRO A 152 -1.50 26.48 -6.80
CA PRO A 152 -1.78 25.52 -7.86
C PRO A 152 -0.78 24.36 -7.90
N PHE A 153 -1.22 23.19 -8.39
CA PHE A 153 -0.37 22.07 -8.74
C PHE A 153 -0.22 22.03 -10.27
N ASP A 154 0.98 21.77 -10.78
CA ASP A 154 1.14 21.58 -12.22
C ASP A 154 0.56 20.23 -12.65
N GLU A 155 0.91 19.15 -11.92
CA GLU A 155 0.46 17.79 -12.18
C GLU A 155 -0.09 17.11 -10.91
N HIS A 156 -1.32 16.58 -10.99
CA HIS A 156 -1.93 15.74 -9.98
C HIS A 156 -2.07 14.29 -10.48
N VAL A 157 -1.55 13.34 -9.74
CA VAL A 157 -1.73 11.89 -10.00
C VAL A 157 -2.55 11.26 -8.88
N ASP A 158 -3.67 10.61 -9.23
CA ASP A 158 -4.55 9.90 -8.31
C ASP A 158 -4.44 8.39 -8.55
N LEU A 159 -3.93 7.67 -7.56
CA LEU A 159 -3.67 6.23 -7.63
C LEU A 159 -4.82 5.46 -6.97
N GLY A 160 -5.48 4.59 -7.76
CA GLY A 160 -6.73 3.96 -7.37
C GLY A 160 -7.88 4.97 -7.46
N ALA A 161 -7.98 5.66 -8.58
CA ALA A 161 -8.89 6.79 -8.75
C ALA A 161 -10.38 6.44 -8.57
N GLY A 162 -10.74 5.16 -8.66
CA GLY A 162 -12.12 4.71 -8.49
C GLY A 162 -13.09 5.48 -9.39
N ALA A 163 -14.11 6.06 -8.78
CA ALA A 163 -15.09 6.92 -9.47
C ALA A 163 -14.59 8.37 -9.72
N GLY A 164 -13.30 8.66 -9.52
CA GLY A 164 -12.69 9.95 -9.83
C GLY A 164 -12.93 11.04 -8.79
N ARG A 165 -13.21 10.68 -7.53
CA ARG A 165 -13.56 11.67 -6.51
C ARG A 165 -12.42 12.63 -6.18
N MET A 166 -11.18 12.15 -6.03
CA MET A 166 -10.05 13.03 -5.78
C MET A 166 -9.75 13.94 -6.97
N LEU A 167 -9.93 13.42 -8.18
CA LEU A 167 -9.79 14.21 -9.39
C LEU A 167 -10.81 15.35 -9.45
N THR A 168 -12.08 15.08 -9.13
CA THR A 168 -13.12 16.13 -9.13
C THR A 168 -12.93 17.12 -7.98
N LEU A 169 -12.43 16.67 -6.82
CA LEU A 169 -12.21 17.50 -5.65
C LEU A 169 -11.01 18.45 -5.80
N LEU A 170 -9.91 17.95 -6.36
CA LEU A 170 -8.63 18.66 -6.43
C LEU A 170 -8.28 19.16 -7.84
N GLY A 171 -8.92 18.64 -8.88
CA GLY A 171 -8.58 18.91 -10.27
C GLY A 171 -8.71 20.38 -10.69
N GLN A 172 -9.57 21.17 -10.04
CA GLN A 172 -9.64 22.63 -10.28
C GLN A 172 -8.37 23.37 -9.77
N ARG A 173 -7.58 22.74 -8.92
CA ARG A 173 -6.31 23.28 -8.38
C ARG A 173 -5.08 22.78 -9.16
N ALA A 174 -5.29 21.86 -10.14
CA ALA A 174 -4.23 21.27 -10.94
C ALA A 174 -4.26 21.77 -12.39
N GLY A 175 -3.07 21.99 -12.96
CA GLY A 175 -2.90 22.30 -14.38
C GLY A 175 -3.29 21.13 -15.28
N SER A 176 -2.93 19.91 -14.85
CA SER A 176 -3.39 18.64 -15.42
C SER A 176 -3.53 17.57 -14.33
N ALA A 177 -4.34 16.55 -14.60
CA ALA A 177 -4.56 15.46 -13.66
C ALA A 177 -4.60 14.10 -14.39
N LEU A 178 -4.11 13.07 -13.72
CA LEU A 178 -4.15 11.69 -14.21
C LEU A 178 -4.69 10.78 -13.11
N GLY A 179 -5.78 10.06 -13.39
CA GLY A 179 -6.27 8.99 -12.53
C GLY A 179 -5.92 7.62 -13.08
N LEU A 180 -5.36 6.75 -12.24
CA LEU A 180 -5.14 5.33 -12.55
C LEU A 180 -6.04 4.45 -11.70
N ASP A 181 -6.65 3.44 -12.34
CA ASP A 181 -7.42 2.40 -11.64
C ASP A 181 -7.38 1.08 -12.42
N LEU A 182 -7.47 -0.05 -11.71
CA LEU A 182 -7.55 -1.39 -12.31
C LEU A 182 -8.95 -1.74 -12.80
N SER A 183 -9.99 -1.03 -12.36
CA SER A 183 -11.37 -1.29 -12.72
C SER A 183 -11.82 -0.39 -13.88
N GLN A 184 -11.99 -0.99 -15.06
CA GLN A 184 -12.52 -0.27 -16.23
C GLN A 184 -13.91 0.30 -15.96
N GLN A 185 -14.73 -0.39 -15.14
CA GLN A 185 -16.08 0.06 -14.78
C GLN A 185 -16.03 1.34 -13.92
N MET A 186 -15.12 1.38 -12.94
CA MET A 186 -14.91 2.57 -12.12
C MET A 186 -14.40 3.74 -12.97
N LEU A 187 -13.45 3.49 -13.87
CA LEU A 187 -12.94 4.50 -14.79
C LEU A 187 -14.03 5.05 -15.73
N ASN A 188 -15.02 4.25 -16.11
CA ASN A 188 -16.14 4.75 -16.91
C ASN A 188 -16.98 5.77 -16.12
N ILE A 189 -17.25 5.48 -14.85
CA ILE A 189 -17.93 6.44 -13.95
C ILE A 189 -17.06 7.68 -13.73
N ALA A 190 -15.78 7.50 -13.49
CA ALA A 190 -14.84 8.61 -13.32
C ALA A 190 -14.81 9.54 -14.54
N ARG A 191 -14.89 9.00 -15.77
CA ARG A 191 -14.98 9.81 -17.01
C ARG A 191 -16.22 10.69 -17.02
N ASP A 192 -17.36 10.14 -16.61
CA ASP A 192 -18.61 10.89 -16.55
C ASP A 192 -18.54 11.99 -15.47
N GLU A 193 -17.99 11.68 -14.29
CA GLU A 193 -17.85 12.66 -13.20
C GLU A 193 -16.85 13.77 -13.54
N VAL A 194 -15.70 13.43 -14.11
CA VAL A 194 -14.68 14.39 -14.58
C VAL A 194 -15.25 15.30 -15.66
N ALA A 195 -16.04 14.74 -16.62
CA ALA A 195 -16.70 15.52 -17.67
C ALA A 195 -17.74 16.48 -17.07
N LYS A 196 -18.58 16.05 -16.13
CA LYS A 196 -19.55 16.90 -15.41
C LYS A 196 -18.87 18.02 -14.64
N ALA A 197 -17.69 17.75 -14.07
CA ALA A 197 -16.88 18.74 -13.36
C ALA A 197 -16.14 19.73 -14.28
N GLY A 198 -16.19 19.52 -15.59
CA GLY A 198 -15.54 20.39 -16.59
C GLY A 198 -14.02 20.33 -16.59
N LEU A 199 -13.41 19.23 -16.14
CA LEU A 199 -11.97 19.05 -16.05
C LEU A 199 -11.38 18.59 -17.39
N ALA A 200 -11.16 19.53 -18.30
CA ALA A 200 -10.70 19.25 -19.66
C ALA A 200 -9.28 18.65 -19.75
N ARG A 201 -8.45 18.84 -18.72
CA ARG A 201 -7.07 18.33 -18.66
C ARG A 201 -6.93 17.18 -17.66
N CYS A 202 -7.96 16.34 -17.58
CA CYS A 202 -7.94 15.15 -16.71
C CYS A 202 -7.95 13.89 -17.58
N GLU A 203 -6.90 13.10 -17.48
CA GLU A 203 -6.79 11.79 -18.14
C GLU A 203 -7.16 10.68 -17.17
N LEU A 204 -7.81 9.63 -17.67
CA LEU A 204 -8.16 8.42 -16.92
C LEU A 204 -7.59 7.21 -17.64
N ARG A 205 -6.73 6.47 -16.96
CA ARG A 205 -5.96 5.37 -17.53
C ARG A 205 -6.16 4.10 -16.72
N HIS A 206 -6.40 2.99 -17.41
CA HIS A 206 -6.34 1.67 -16.81
C HIS A 206 -4.89 1.34 -16.47
N GLY A 207 -4.60 1.03 -15.20
CA GLY A 207 -3.23 0.77 -14.75
C GLY A 207 -3.17 0.19 -13.35
N ASP A 208 -2.05 -0.45 -13.07
CA ASP A 208 -1.74 -1.04 -11.78
C ASP A 208 -0.98 -0.02 -10.91
N ILE A 209 -1.45 0.16 -9.67
CA ILE A 209 -0.82 1.05 -8.67
C ILE A 209 0.62 0.62 -8.34
N PHE A 210 0.94 -0.67 -8.49
CA PHE A 210 2.28 -1.20 -8.23
C PHE A 210 3.26 -0.98 -9.39
N ALA A 211 2.76 -0.70 -10.59
CA ALA A 211 3.53 -0.56 -11.81
C ALA A 211 2.89 0.49 -12.74
N THR A 212 2.89 1.74 -12.31
CA THR A 212 2.20 2.84 -13.00
C THR A 212 2.77 3.14 -14.39
N GLY A 213 4.03 2.79 -14.65
CA GLY A 213 4.75 3.13 -15.88
C GLY A 213 5.04 4.63 -16.02
N LEU A 214 4.77 5.45 -15.01
CA LEU A 214 5.01 6.88 -15.02
C LEU A 214 6.45 7.22 -14.63
N PRO A 215 7.01 8.33 -15.13
CA PRO A 215 8.33 8.81 -14.70
C PRO A 215 8.35 9.13 -13.20
N GLY A 216 9.49 8.90 -12.55
CA GLY A 216 9.69 9.34 -11.18
C GLY A 216 9.70 10.87 -11.10
N GLY A 217 9.12 11.42 -10.03
CA GLY A 217 9.08 12.87 -9.79
C GLY A 217 8.22 13.63 -10.80
N CYS A 218 7.18 13.00 -11.34
CA CYS A 218 6.33 13.61 -12.38
C CYS A 218 5.14 14.41 -11.83
N ALA A 219 4.84 14.37 -10.54
CA ALA A 219 3.65 14.98 -9.99
C ALA A 219 3.93 15.83 -8.73
N ASP A 220 3.36 17.02 -8.67
CA ASP A 220 3.42 17.89 -7.49
C ASP A 220 2.49 17.43 -6.39
N LEU A 221 1.39 16.78 -6.78
CA LEU A 221 0.45 16.14 -5.89
C LEU A 221 0.19 14.70 -6.32
N VAL A 222 0.41 13.76 -5.40
CA VAL A 222 -0.01 12.37 -5.57
C VAL A 222 -1.05 12.06 -4.49
N THR A 223 -2.18 11.48 -4.86
CA THR A 223 -3.24 11.05 -3.93
C THR A 223 -3.43 9.55 -3.96
N VAL A 224 -3.68 8.98 -2.78
CA VAL A 224 -4.11 7.59 -2.57
C VAL A 224 -5.25 7.64 -1.57
N HIS A 225 -6.49 7.49 -2.04
CA HIS A 225 -7.68 7.70 -1.22
C HIS A 225 -8.52 6.43 -1.11
N GLN A 226 -8.58 5.86 0.09
CA GLN A 226 -9.35 4.64 0.40
C GLN A 226 -9.02 3.47 -0.55
N VAL A 227 -7.73 3.20 -0.74
CA VAL A 227 -7.22 2.16 -1.64
C VAL A 227 -6.34 1.15 -0.90
N LEU A 228 -5.51 1.60 0.04
CA LEU A 228 -4.50 0.75 0.67
C LEU A 228 -5.10 -0.47 1.35
N HIS A 229 -6.29 -0.33 1.94
CA HIS A 229 -6.95 -1.44 2.63
C HIS A 229 -7.43 -2.58 1.71
N TYR A 230 -7.43 -2.39 0.38
CA TYR A 230 -7.68 -3.46 -0.60
C TYR A 230 -6.41 -4.18 -1.04
N LEU A 231 -5.24 -3.58 -0.82
CA LEU A 231 -3.99 -4.02 -1.43
C LEU A 231 -3.33 -5.18 -0.67
N GLY A 232 -2.65 -6.03 -1.41
CA GLY A 232 -1.85 -7.12 -0.86
C GLY A 232 -0.52 -6.65 -0.25
N ASP A 233 0.03 -5.57 -0.79
CA ASP A 233 1.27 -4.94 -0.32
C ASP A 233 1.11 -3.41 -0.30
N PRO A 234 0.50 -2.87 0.78
CA PRO A 234 0.33 -1.43 0.91
C PRO A 234 1.66 -0.66 0.93
N ALA A 235 2.72 -1.25 1.49
CA ALA A 235 4.03 -0.62 1.55
C ALA A 235 4.64 -0.41 0.16
N ALA A 236 4.50 -1.39 -0.74
CA ALA A 236 4.94 -1.26 -2.13
C ALA A 236 4.15 -0.19 -2.89
N ALA A 237 2.83 -0.09 -2.64
CA ALA A 237 1.99 0.96 -3.23
C ALA A 237 2.41 2.35 -2.74
N VAL A 238 2.70 2.53 -1.44
CA VAL A 238 3.22 3.78 -0.89
C VAL A 238 4.58 4.13 -1.49
N ALA A 239 5.46 3.14 -1.69
CA ALA A 239 6.76 3.35 -2.32
C ALA A 239 6.63 3.82 -3.78
N GLU A 240 5.73 3.23 -4.56
CA GLU A 240 5.47 3.65 -5.95
C GLU A 240 4.82 5.04 -5.97
N ALA A 241 3.82 5.32 -5.12
CA ALA A 241 3.23 6.65 -4.99
C ALA A 241 4.30 7.70 -4.65
N ALA A 242 5.14 7.42 -3.66
CA ALA A 242 6.25 8.29 -3.31
C ALA A 242 7.22 8.52 -4.47
N ARG A 243 7.53 7.50 -5.27
CA ARG A 243 8.42 7.61 -6.44
C ARG A 243 7.93 8.67 -7.44
N LEU A 244 6.61 8.82 -7.57
CA LEU A 244 5.99 9.78 -8.51
C LEU A 244 6.05 11.23 -8.02
N VAL A 245 6.19 11.45 -6.71
CA VAL A 245 6.20 12.80 -6.12
C VAL A 245 7.44 13.58 -6.58
N ALA A 246 7.22 14.75 -7.15
CA ALA A 246 8.26 15.69 -7.56
C ALA A 246 9.04 16.26 -6.37
N GLN A 247 10.16 16.94 -6.63
CA GLN A 247 10.86 17.73 -5.60
C GLN A 247 9.90 18.78 -5.05
N ASP A 248 9.84 18.90 -3.73
CA ASP A 248 8.89 19.75 -2.99
C ASP A 248 7.39 19.39 -3.22
N GLY A 249 7.13 18.30 -3.90
CA GLY A 249 5.78 17.75 -4.11
C GLY A 249 5.22 17.04 -2.88
N LEU A 250 3.93 16.79 -2.89
CA LEU A 250 3.13 16.25 -1.79
C LEU A 250 2.54 14.89 -2.13
N LEU A 251 2.68 13.91 -1.23
CA LEU A 251 1.87 12.70 -1.20
C LEU A 251 0.78 12.87 -0.13
N LEU A 252 -0.47 12.65 -0.50
CA LEU A 252 -1.61 12.60 0.40
C LEU A 252 -2.21 11.19 0.38
N ILE A 253 -2.24 10.56 1.53
CA ILE A 253 -2.88 9.26 1.75
C ILE A 253 -4.06 9.49 2.69
N ALA A 254 -5.24 9.02 2.31
CA ALA A 254 -6.42 8.98 3.18
C ALA A 254 -6.94 7.53 3.22
N ASP A 255 -7.00 6.94 4.42
CA ASP A 255 -7.49 5.57 4.62
C ASP A 255 -8.01 5.42 6.07
N PHE A 256 -8.43 4.22 6.44
CA PHE A 256 -9.03 3.98 7.75
C PHE A 256 -7.98 3.80 8.85
N ALA A 257 -8.28 4.30 10.05
CA ALA A 257 -7.62 3.87 11.27
C ALA A 257 -7.99 2.40 11.57
N PRO A 258 -7.20 1.68 12.39
CA PRO A 258 -7.55 0.31 12.79
C PRO A 258 -8.95 0.22 13.40
N HIS A 259 -9.70 -0.81 13.03
CA HIS A 259 -11.05 -1.09 13.49
C HIS A 259 -11.34 -2.60 13.49
N ASP A 260 -12.42 -3.02 14.15
CA ASP A 260 -12.80 -4.43 14.33
C ASP A 260 -14.00 -4.87 13.47
N HIS A 261 -14.37 -4.10 12.44
CA HIS A 261 -15.51 -4.41 11.56
C HIS A 261 -15.19 -5.53 10.57
N GLU A 262 -15.11 -6.78 11.05
CA GLU A 262 -14.78 -7.97 10.25
C GLU A 262 -15.68 -8.18 9.03
N PHE A 263 -16.94 -7.78 9.11
CA PHE A 263 -17.88 -7.92 7.99
C PHE A 263 -17.43 -7.18 6.72
N LEU A 264 -16.58 -6.15 6.83
CA LEU A 264 -16.05 -5.43 5.69
C LEU A 264 -15.13 -6.30 4.80
N ARG A 265 -14.53 -7.34 5.37
CA ARG A 265 -13.74 -8.30 4.59
C ARG A 265 -14.62 -9.09 3.63
N GLU A 266 -15.77 -9.55 4.10
CA GLU A 266 -16.69 -10.36 3.30
C GLU A 266 -17.58 -9.50 2.41
N ALA A 267 -18.19 -8.45 2.99
CA ALA A 267 -19.14 -7.61 2.29
C ALA A 267 -18.47 -6.62 1.32
N HIS A 268 -17.30 -6.08 1.68
CA HIS A 268 -16.63 -5.00 0.96
C HIS A 268 -15.21 -5.33 0.49
N GLN A 269 -14.74 -6.57 0.65
CA GLN A 269 -13.45 -7.07 0.17
C GLN A 269 -12.24 -6.34 0.80
N HIS A 270 -12.40 -5.77 2.01
CA HIS A 270 -11.28 -5.22 2.74
C HIS A 270 -10.28 -6.32 3.08
N ARG A 271 -9.03 -6.13 2.69
CA ARG A 271 -7.94 -7.01 3.07
C ARG A 271 -7.37 -6.62 4.43
N ARG A 272 -7.25 -5.32 4.67
CA ARG A 272 -6.78 -4.72 5.93
C ARG A 272 -7.93 -3.97 6.59
N LEU A 273 -8.01 -4.05 7.92
CA LEU A 273 -9.00 -3.30 8.72
C LEU A 273 -8.39 -2.02 9.28
N GLY A 274 -7.75 -1.24 8.38
CA GLY A 274 -7.13 0.03 8.69
C GLY A 274 -5.62 -0.05 8.97
N PHE A 275 -5.03 1.10 9.25
CA PHE A 275 -3.58 1.28 9.38
C PHE A 275 -3.22 2.13 10.59
N GLU A 276 -2.19 1.68 11.32
CA GLU A 276 -1.56 2.46 12.37
C GLU A 276 -0.55 3.46 11.80
N ASP A 277 -0.32 4.55 12.53
CA ASP A 277 0.75 5.50 12.20
C ASP A 277 2.11 4.82 12.18
N ALA A 278 2.31 3.85 13.06
CA ALA A 278 3.53 3.05 13.17
C ALA A 278 3.80 2.20 11.91
N GLU A 279 2.83 2.02 11.02
CA GLU A 279 3.00 1.35 9.74
C GLU A 279 3.24 2.37 8.60
N ILE A 280 2.35 3.35 8.46
CA ILE A 280 2.39 4.32 7.34
C ILE A 280 3.62 5.23 7.42
N ILE A 281 3.95 5.77 8.59
CA ILE A 281 5.05 6.72 8.74
C ILE A 281 6.39 6.13 8.33
N PRO A 282 6.78 4.92 8.80
CA PRO A 282 8.02 4.29 8.33
C PRO A 282 8.06 4.00 6.83
N TRP A 283 6.92 3.71 6.18
CA TRP A 283 6.88 3.51 4.73
C TRP A 283 7.16 4.81 3.98
N LEU A 284 6.57 5.93 4.43
CA LEU A 284 6.83 7.26 3.87
C LEU A 284 8.30 7.67 4.03
N GLU A 285 8.86 7.51 5.23
CA GLU A 285 10.26 7.83 5.53
C GLU A 285 11.23 6.95 4.73
N ALA A 286 10.93 5.64 4.62
CA ALA A 286 11.74 4.72 3.82
C ALA A 286 11.76 5.08 2.33
N ALA A 287 10.68 5.68 1.83
CA ALA A 287 10.55 6.19 0.46
C ALA A 287 11.13 7.60 0.27
N GLY A 288 11.76 8.18 1.30
CA GLY A 288 12.43 9.49 1.25
C GLY A 288 11.48 10.68 1.36
N LEU A 289 10.29 10.48 1.89
CA LEU A 289 9.34 11.55 2.19
C LEU A 289 9.41 11.93 3.67
N ARG A 290 9.10 13.19 3.98
CA ARG A 290 8.96 13.70 5.34
C ARG A 290 7.50 13.94 5.64
N LEU A 291 6.99 13.32 6.72
CA LEU A 291 5.63 13.56 7.21
C LEU A 291 5.44 15.06 7.53
N GLU A 292 4.32 15.63 7.06
CA GLU A 292 3.90 17.00 7.38
C GLU A 292 2.67 17.02 8.29
N ASN A 293 1.65 16.24 7.98
CA ASN A 293 0.45 16.16 8.79
C ASN A 293 0.01 14.70 9.00
N ASN A 294 -0.64 14.49 10.13
CA ASN A 294 -1.35 13.27 10.49
C ASN A 294 -2.66 13.67 11.17
N ILE A 295 -3.76 13.54 10.45
CA ILE A 295 -5.10 13.99 10.85
C ILE A 295 -5.97 12.76 11.07
N ALA A 296 -6.66 12.68 12.20
CA ALA A 296 -7.67 11.68 12.45
C ALA A 296 -9.07 12.35 12.48
N LEU A 297 -9.99 11.81 11.73
CA LEU A 297 -11.39 12.23 11.64
C LEU A 297 -12.26 11.11 12.20
N PRO A 298 -12.69 11.22 13.47
CA PRO A 298 -13.55 10.21 14.08
C PRO A 298 -14.93 10.23 13.41
N PRO A 299 -15.63 9.10 13.38
CA PRO A 299 -16.96 9.04 12.81
C PRO A 299 -17.97 9.85 13.66
N SER A 300 -19.03 10.31 13.01
CA SER A 300 -20.16 10.95 13.68
C SER A 300 -21.13 9.96 14.33
N SER A 301 -20.95 8.65 14.15
CA SER A 301 -21.78 7.56 14.70
C SER A 301 -20.93 6.40 15.23
N ASP A 302 -21.48 5.61 16.14
CA ASP A 302 -20.79 4.45 16.74
C ASP A 302 -20.46 3.34 15.73
N GLU A 303 -21.17 3.26 14.61
CA GLU A 303 -20.93 2.28 13.54
C GLU A 303 -19.98 2.80 12.45
N GLY A 304 -19.55 4.05 12.56
CA GLY A 304 -18.67 4.68 11.57
C GLY A 304 -17.21 4.29 11.71
N LEU A 305 -16.42 4.67 10.70
CA LEU A 305 -14.98 4.44 10.65
C LEU A 305 -14.22 5.76 10.84
N THR A 306 -13.15 5.71 11.63
CA THR A 306 -12.21 6.83 11.71
C THR A 306 -11.39 6.87 10.43
N VAL A 307 -11.42 7.99 9.71
CA VAL A 307 -10.53 8.23 8.58
C VAL A 307 -9.27 8.92 9.07
N LYS A 308 -8.13 8.45 8.59
CA LYS A 308 -6.84 9.11 8.82
C LYS A 308 -6.31 9.68 7.51
N ILE A 309 -5.72 10.86 7.60
CA ILE A 309 -5.07 11.53 6.47
C ILE A 309 -3.60 11.76 6.85
N TRP A 310 -2.69 11.20 6.07
CA TRP A 310 -1.26 11.45 6.16
C TRP A 310 -0.82 12.27 4.96
N THR A 311 -0.13 13.37 5.20
CA THR A 311 0.55 14.10 4.13
C THR A 311 2.05 14.06 4.36
N ALA A 312 2.79 13.81 3.30
CA ALA A 312 4.23 13.75 3.35
C ALA A 312 4.84 14.42 2.10
N ARG A 313 5.87 15.20 2.31
CA ARG A 313 6.54 16.00 1.26
C ARG A 313 7.88 15.39 0.90
N ARG A 314 8.21 15.43 -0.40
CA ARG A 314 9.58 15.18 -0.84
C ARG A 314 10.43 16.40 -0.55
N PRO A 315 11.50 16.30 0.28
CA PRO A 315 12.37 17.42 0.54
C PRO A 315 12.95 18.01 -0.75
N ALA A 316 13.03 19.33 -0.84
CA ALA A 316 13.74 19.97 -1.93
C ALA A 316 15.20 19.48 -1.98
N ALA A 317 15.77 19.37 -3.19
CA ALA A 317 17.19 19.06 -3.31
C ALA A 317 18.00 20.12 -2.58
N ALA A 318 18.88 19.72 -1.66
CA ALA A 318 19.76 20.66 -0.99
C ALA A 318 20.56 21.42 -2.06
N SER A 319 20.42 22.75 -2.09
CA SER A 319 21.23 23.62 -2.95
C SER A 319 22.67 23.39 -2.57
N ILE A 320 23.43 22.68 -3.41
CA ILE A 320 24.89 22.64 -3.27
C ILE A 320 25.35 24.05 -3.65
N GLU A 321 25.44 24.94 -2.66
CA GLU A 321 26.21 26.17 -2.82
C GLU A 321 27.65 25.76 -3.17
N ARG A 322 27.97 25.81 -4.45
CA ARG A 322 29.36 25.82 -4.89
C ARG A 322 29.96 27.12 -4.36
N SER A 323 30.51 27.05 -3.15
CA SER A 323 31.45 28.06 -2.68
C SER A 323 32.60 28.06 -3.68
N ALA A 324 32.54 28.99 -4.61
CA ALA A 324 33.69 29.36 -5.42
C ALA A 324 34.64 30.14 -4.53
N ALA A 325 35.73 29.52 -4.11
CA ALA A 325 36.91 30.15 -3.58
C ALA A 325 38.04 29.99 -4.58
#